data_a08d4707e05c2bac611bfb28f7171439
#
_entry.id   a08d4707e05c2bac611bfb28f7171439
#
_cell.length_a   1.000
_cell.length_b   1.000
_cell.length_c   1.000
_cell.angle_alpha   90.00
_cell.angle_beta   90.00
_cell.angle_gamma   90.00
#
_symmetry.space_group_name_H-M   'P 1'
#
loop_
_entity.id
_entity.type
_entity.pdbx_description
1 polymer ?
#
loop_
_entity_poly.entity_id
_entity_poly.type
_entity_poly.pdbx_seq_one_letter_code
_entity_poly.pdbx_strand_id
1 'polypeptide(L)'
;MYYFDFFKRLLSSLVIGGQAINFIFKGKISKNDLFDQLMESGPGSLLIVLITGIAAGTVFNIQVASQLTSMGVSSEIGGLLAVGMAREMAPLLTATLMTGKVATAYAAQLGTMKVTEQIEAITMLRTEPVQYLVVPRLLSMVIMSPIQCLLFLSVALWSGQIWSTIFYKVPPIVFWTSVRSGNVSLTSADLTAMLIKSVVFGLLISIIACEYGLTTKGGPKEVGTSTTGAVVMTLVTVSLMDVLLTQILFG
;
A
#
# COMPACT_ATOMS: atom_id res chain seq x y z
N MET A 1 -11.31 -18.72 -20.18
CA MET A 1 -9.92 -19.10 -19.90
C MET A 1 -9.26 -18.09 -18.95
N TYR A 2 -9.22 -16.79 -19.21
CA TYR A 2 -8.62 -15.76 -18.35
C TYR A 2 -9.19 -15.67 -16.91
N TYR A 3 -10.49 -15.78 -16.74
CA TYR A 3 -11.14 -15.71 -15.40
C TYR A 3 -10.75 -16.88 -14.50
N PHE A 4 -10.58 -18.07 -15.07
CA PHE A 4 -10.21 -19.27 -14.32
C PHE A 4 -8.74 -19.19 -13.85
N ASP A 5 -7.86 -18.63 -14.66
CA ASP A 5 -6.45 -18.39 -14.28
C ASP A 5 -6.33 -17.34 -13.18
N PHE A 6 -7.17 -16.30 -13.18
CA PHE A 6 -7.23 -15.30 -12.12
C PHE A 6 -7.57 -15.93 -10.76
N PHE A 7 -8.66 -16.69 -10.69
CA PHE A 7 -9.07 -17.36 -9.44
C PHE A 7 -8.04 -18.38 -8.96
N LYS A 8 -7.44 -19.14 -9.86
CA LYS A 8 -6.41 -20.11 -9.53
C LYS A 8 -5.18 -19.45 -8.92
N ARG A 9 -4.73 -18.33 -9.48
CA ARG A 9 -3.61 -17.56 -8.94
C ARG A 9 -3.93 -16.91 -7.61
N LEU A 10 -5.14 -16.41 -7.43
CA LEU A 10 -5.59 -15.86 -6.14
C LEU A 10 -5.61 -16.95 -5.05
N LEU A 11 -6.07 -18.14 -5.35
CA LEU A 11 -6.01 -19.28 -4.43
C LEU A 11 -4.55 -19.70 -4.13
N SER A 12 -3.68 -19.72 -5.14
CA SER A 12 -2.25 -19.99 -4.96
C SER A 12 -1.60 -18.94 -4.05
N SER A 13 -1.90 -17.67 -4.25
CA SER A 13 -1.42 -16.58 -3.39
C SER A 13 -1.87 -16.77 -1.93
N LEU A 14 -3.13 -17.15 -1.70
CA LEU A 14 -3.64 -17.42 -0.34
C LEU A 14 -2.92 -18.59 0.33
N VAL A 15 -2.59 -19.65 -0.42
CA VAL A 15 -1.83 -20.80 0.10
C VAL A 15 -0.42 -20.36 0.51
N ILE A 16 0.28 -19.61 -0.33
CA ILE A 16 1.63 -19.09 -0.02
C ILE A 16 1.56 -18.14 1.18
N GLY A 17 0.55 -17.27 1.23
CA GLY A 17 0.31 -16.38 2.37
C GLY A 17 0.08 -17.15 3.68
N GLY A 18 -0.73 -18.19 3.66
CA GLY A 18 -0.97 -19.07 4.81
C GLY A 18 0.29 -19.79 5.28
N GLN A 19 1.11 -20.28 4.34
CA GLN A 19 2.42 -20.87 4.66
C GLN A 19 3.37 -19.84 5.28
N ALA A 20 3.46 -18.64 4.72
CA ALA A 20 4.31 -17.58 5.22
C ALA A 20 3.91 -17.18 6.65
N ILE A 21 2.61 -17.02 6.93
CA ILE A 21 2.10 -16.73 8.28
C ILE A 21 2.48 -17.85 9.27
N ASN A 22 2.34 -19.12 8.87
CA ASN A 22 2.74 -20.24 9.72
C ASN A 22 4.24 -20.21 10.05
N PHE A 23 5.10 -19.85 9.09
CA PHE A 23 6.54 -19.70 9.33
C PHE A 23 6.88 -18.51 10.22
N ILE A 24 6.14 -17.42 10.17
CA ILE A 24 6.29 -16.27 11.09
C ILE A 24 6.10 -16.74 12.54
N PHE A 25 5.07 -17.54 12.83
CA PHE A 25 4.83 -18.08 14.16
C PHE A 25 5.92 -19.07 14.64
N LYS A 26 6.66 -19.70 13.73
CA LYS A 26 7.79 -20.58 14.07
C LYS A 26 9.08 -19.84 14.42
N GLY A 27 9.13 -18.52 14.26
CA GLY A 27 10.16 -17.63 14.79
C GLY A 27 11.55 -17.71 14.13
N LYS A 28 11.70 -18.34 12.97
CA LYS A 28 12.98 -18.44 12.26
C LYS A 28 13.06 -17.37 11.16
N ILE A 29 13.28 -16.13 11.57
CA ILE A 29 13.38 -14.99 10.64
C ILE A 29 14.82 -14.49 10.63
N SER A 30 15.43 -14.36 9.46
CA SER A 30 16.71 -13.70 9.27
C SER A 30 16.55 -12.19 9.47
N LYS A 31 17.20 -11.65 10.49
CA LYS A 31 17.12 -10.20 10.80
C LYS A 31 17.78 -9.34 9.72
N ASN A 32 18.84 -9.83 9.10
CA ASN A 32 19.54 -9.10 8.04
C ASN A 32 18.67 -8.99 6.79
N ASP A 33 18.07 -10.11 6.34
CA ASP A 33 17.22 -10.11 5.16
C ASP A 33 15.94 -9.25 5.40
N LEU A 34 15.39 -9.27 6.62
CA LEU A 34 14.27 -8.39 6.97
C LEU A 34 14.69 -6.92 6.90
N PHE A 35 15.86 -6.56 7.41
CA PHE A 35 16.35 -5.18 7.38
C PHE A 35 16.55 -4.68 5.94
N ASP A 36 17.13 -5.50 5.06
CA ASP A 36 17.31 -5.16 3.65
C ASP A 36 15.95 -4.93 2.97
N GLN A 37 14.96 -5.79 3.24
CA GLN A 37 13.61 -5.62 2.71
C GLN A 37 12.89 -4.39 3.27
N LEU A 38 13.12 -4.03 4.55
CA LEU A 38 12.60 -2.80 5.14
C LEU A 38 13.21 -1.56 4.48
N MET A 39 14.50 -1.57 4.15
CA MET A 39 15.16 -0.47 3.46
C MET A 39 14.67 -0.32 2.02
N GLU A 40 14.40 -1.41 1.34
CA GLU A 40 13.89 -1.39 -0.03
C GLU A 40 12.43 -0.91 -0.10
N SER A 41 11.56 -1.45 0.75
CA SER A 41 10.13 -1.12 0.76
C SER A 41 9.81 0.22 1.43
N GLY A 42 10.60 0.64 2.42
CA GLY A 42 10.41 1.87 3.18
C GLY A 42 11.13 3.07 2.52
N PRO A 43 12.37 3.37 2.89
CA PRO A 43 13.12 4.50 2.35
C PRO A 43 13.21 4.49 0.83
N GLY A 44 13.32 3.31 0.23
CA GLY A 44 13.38 3.13 -1.21
C GLY A 44 12.17 3.69 -1.95
N SER A 45 10.97 3.71 -1.38
CA SER A 45 9.73 4.22 -1.99
C SER A 45 9.25 5.56 -1.38
N LEU A 46 9.94 6.07 -0.35
CA LEU A 46 9.52 7.25 0.38
C LEU A 46 9.33 8.48 -0.51
N LEU A 47 10.29 8.75 -1.39
CA LEU A 47 10.25 9.95 -2.24
C LEU A 47 9.00 10.01 -3.12
N ILE A 48 8.62 8.91 -3.75
CA ILE A 48 7.43 8.85 -4.61
C ILE A 48 6.14 9.02 -3.79
N VAL A 49 6.10 8.46 -2.58
CA VAL A 49 4.96 8.59 -1.67
C VAL A 49 4.79 10.04 -1.22
N LEU A 50 5.88 10.74 -0.85
CA LEU A 50 5.83 12.13 -0.44
C LEU A 50 5.41 13.06 -1.57
N ILE A 51 6.01 12.94 -2.77
CA ILE A 51 5.66 13.78 -3.92
C ILE A 51 4.20 13.57 -4.32
N THR A 52 3.76 12.32 -4.40
CA THR A 52 2.38 12.02 -4.76
C THR A 52 1.40 12.45 -3.68
N GLY A 53 1.77 12.34 -2.40
CA GLY A 53 0.97 12.83 -1.28
C GLY A 53 0.75 14.34 -1.33
N ILE A 54 1.81 15.12 -1.61
CA ILE A 54 1.72 16.57 -1.82
C ILE A 54 0.77 16.88 -2.99
N ALA A 55 0.95 16.23 -4.13
CA ALA A 55 0.14 16.46 -5.31
C ALA A 55 -1.34 16.10 -5.06
N ALA A 56 -1.61 14.92 -4.50
CA ALA A 56 -2.96 14.46 -4.22
C ALA A 56 -3.66 15.36 -3.18
N GLY A 57 -2.97 15.72 -2.10
CA GLY A 57 -3.50 16.64 -1.08
C GLY A 57 -3.85 18.01 -1.66
N THR A 58 -2.98 18.54 -2.51
CA THR A 58 -3.23 19.82 -3.21
C THR A 58 -4.45 19.75 -4.13
N VAL A 59 -4.50 18.73 -5.02
CA VAL A 59 -5.59 18.58 -5.99
C VAL A 59 -6.92 18.37 -5.30
N PHE A 60 -6.98 17.46 -4.33
CA PHE A 60 -8.20 17.19 -3.58
C PHE A 60 -8.66 18.41 -2.77
N ASN A 61 -7.70 19.15 -2.17
CA ASN A 61 -8.01 20.39 -1.47
C ASN A 61 -8.61 21.47 -2.39
N ILE A 62 -8.10 21.63 -3.61
CA ILE A 62 -8.66 22.61 -4.57
C ILE A 62 -10.12 22.29 -4.85
N GLN A 63 -10.47 21.01 -5.05
CA GLN A 63 -11.86 20.61 -5.33
C GLN A 63 -12.77 20.83 -4.12
N VAL A 64 -12.35 20.36 -2.94
CA VAL A 64 -13.11 20.51 -1.68
C VAL A 64 -13.27 21.99 -1.31
N ALA A 65 -12.18 22.76 -1.35
CA ALA A 65 -12.20 24.17 -0.97
C ALA A 65 -13.07 25.02 -1.92
N SER A 66 -13.03 24.75 -3.23
CA SER A 66 -13.88 25.43 -4.20
C SER A 66 -15.38 25.24 -3.89
N GLN A 67 -15.79 23.99 -3.63
CA GLN A 67 -17.19 23.69 -3.30
C GLN A 67 -17.62 24.27 -1.97
N LEU A 68 -16.84 24.06 -0.89
CA LEU A 68 -17.19 24.56 0.44
C LEU A 68 -17.23 26.10 0.52
N THR A 69 -16.34 26.76 -0.21
CA THR A 69 -16.33 28.22 -0.29
C THR A 69 -17.56 28.74 -1.01
N SER A 70 -18.00 28.11 -2.09
CA SER A 70 -19.25 28.48 -2.79
C SER A 70 -20.51 28.30 -1.94
N MET A 71 -20.47 27.36 -1.00
CA MET A 71 -21.55 27.09 -0.03
C MET A 71 -21.46 27.98 1.23
N GLY A 72 -20.42 28.81 1.37
CA GLY A 72 -20.21 29.66 2.54
C GLY A 72 -19.67 28.94 3.78
N VAL A 73 -19.15 27.71 3.64
CA VAL A 73 -18.72 26.82 4.75
C VAL A 73 -17.20 26.56 4.69
N SER A 74 -16.44 27.58 4.36
CA SER A 74 -14.98 27.47 4.20
C SER A 74 -14.23 27.08 5.48
N SER A 75 -14.85 27.20 6.66
CA SER A 75 -14.29 26.74 7.92
C SER A 75 -14.13 25.22 8.03
N GLU A 76 -14.88 24.43 7.25
CA GLU A 76 -14.88 22.95 7.30
C GLU A 76 -13.94 22.28 6.28
N ILE A 77 -13.17 23.06 5.51
CA ILE A 77 -12.28 22.54 4.45
C ILE A 77 -11.28 21.55 5.02
N GLY A 78 -10.64 21.87 6.15
CA GLY A 78 -9.62 21.01 6.75
C GLY A 78 -10.15 19.67 7.20
N GLY A 79 -11.31 19.65 7.84
CA GLY A 79 -11.94 18.43 8.33
C GLY A 79 -12.36 17.49 7.20
N LEU A 80 -13.04 18.01 6.19
CA LEU A 80 -13.49 17.21 5.05
C LEU A 80 -12.30 16.65 4.25
N LEU A 81 -11.26 17.46 4.05
CA LEU A 81 -10.01 17.00 3.44
C LEU A 81 -9.40 15.85 4.25
N ALA A 82 -9.28 16.02 5.58
CA ALA A 82 -8.63 15.05 6.44
C ALA A 82 -9.38 13.70 6.46
N VAL A 83 -10.70 13.73 6.59
CA VAL A 83 -11.52 12.51 6.60
C VAL A 83 -11.50 11.82 5.25
N GLY A 84 -11.68 12.55 4.13
CA GLY A 84 -11.65 11.97 2.80
C GLY A 84 -10.29 11.37 2.45
N MET A 85 -9.20 12.04 2.84
CA MET A 85 -7.85 11.52 2.66
C MET A 85 -7.60 10.28 3.53
N ALA A 86 -7.96 10.31 4.81
CA ALA A 86 -7.68 9.20 5.72
C ALA A 86 -8.50 7.94 5.40
N ARG A 87 -9.80 8.09 5.10
CA ARG A 87 -10.68 6.93 4.87
C ARG A 87 -10.37 6.19 3.58
N GLU A 88 -10.06 6.92 2.49
CA GLU A 88 -9.98 6.33 1.15
C GLU A 88 -8.68 6.66 0.43
N MET A 89 -8.37 7.95 0.25
CA MET A 89 -7.29 8.37 -0.65
C MET A 89 -5.90 7.92 -0.19
N ALA A 90 -5.57 8.11 1.10
CA ALA A 90 -4.23 7.78 1.60
C ALA A 90 -3.94 6.27 1.53
N PRO A 91 -4.78 5.36 2.04
CA PRO A 91 -4.49 3.93 1.95
C PRO A 91 -4.49 3.42 0.51
N LEU A 92 -5.44 3.82 -0.33
CA LEU A 92 -5.55 3.34 -1.71
C LEU A 92 -4.39 3.84 -2.59
N LEU A 93 -4.07 5.14 -2.53
CA LEU A 93 -2.98 5.71 -3.33
C LEU A 93 -1.62 5.17 -2.86
N THR A 94 -1.38 5.08 -1.55
CA THR A 94 -0.15 4.47 -1.03
C THR A 94 -0.01 3.02 -1.50
N ALA A 95 -1.07 2.20 -1.42
CA ALA A 95 -1.07 0.83 -1.91
C ALA A 95 -0.78 0.75 -3.42
N THR A 96 -1.34 1.66 -4.22
CA THR A 96 -1.08 1.76 -5.67
C THR A 96 0.39 2.06 -5.96
N LEU A 97 0.98 3.02 -5.24
CA LEU A 97 2.40 3.37 -5.38
C LEU A 97 3.32 2.24 -4.96
N MET A 98 3.01 1.58 -3.83
CA MET A 98 3.76 0.42 -3.35
C MET A 98 3.66 -0.76 -4.31
N THR A 99 2.49 -0.96 -4.91
CA THR A 99 2.32 -1.98 -5.96
C THR A 99 3.21 -1.69 -7.17
N GLY A 100 3.21 -0.46 -7.66
CA GLY A 100 4.02 -0.06 -8.81
C GLY A 100 5.53 -0.21 -8.59
N LYS A 101 6.02 -0.01 -7.38
CA LYS A 101 7.44 -0.07 -7.06
C LYS A 101 7.86 -1.39 -6.40
N VAL A 102 7.23 -1.74 -5.27
CA VAL A 102 7.69 -2.86 -4.44
C VAL A 102 7.20 -4.20 -4.99
N ALA A 103 5.92 -4.30 -5.41
CA ALA A 103 5.44 -5.54 -6.01
C ALA A 103 6.18 -5.88 -7.31
N THR A 104 6.48 -4.87 -8.13
CA THR A 104 7.29 -5.01 -9.33
C THR A 104 8.68 -5.55 -9.01
N ALA A 105 9.35 -4.97 -8.01
CA ALA A 105 10.68 -5.40 -7.58
C ALA A 105 10.66 -6.84 -7.04
N TYR A 106 9.71 -7.19 -6.18
CA TYR A 106 9.58 -8.54 -5.61
C TYR A 106 9.31 -9.60 -6.68
N ALA A 107 8.36 -9.34 -7.59
CA ALA A 107 8.07 -10.26 -8.68
C ALA A 107 9.24 -10.44 -9.64
N ALA A 108 9.97 -9.36 -9.95
CA ALA A 108 11.15 -9.40 -10.81
C ALA A 108 12.33 -10.15 -10.16
N GLN A 109 12.64 -9.85 -8.90
CA GLN A 109 13.73 -10.50 -8.15
C GLN A 109 13.46 -12.01 -8.03
N LEU A 110 12.30 -12.42 -7.52
CA LEU A 110 11.94 -13.82 -7.35
C LEU A 110 11.80 -14.53 -8.69
N GLY A 111 11.24 -13.88 -9.70
CA GLY A 111 11.15 -14.41 -11.05
C GLY A 111 12.52 -14.66 -11.67
N THR A 112 13.47 -13.76 -11.48
CA THR A 112 14.85 -13.95 -11.92
C THR A 112 15.52 -15.11 -11.18
N MET A 113 15.38 -15.18 -9.84
CA MET A 113 15.91 -16.30 -9.05
C MET A 113 15.30 -17.64 -9.47
N LYS A 114 14.03 -17.64 -9.88
CA LYS A 114 13.35 -18.86 -10.38
C LYS A 114 13.92 -19.30 -11.71
N VAL A 115 14.07 -18.40 -12.66
CA VAL A 115 14.56 -18.69 -14.02
C VAL A 115 16.05 -19.10 -14.02
N THR A 116 16.83 -18.60 -13.04
CA THR A 116 18.25 -18.96 -12.87
C THR A 116 18.47 -20.15 -11.93
N GLU A 117 17.41 -20.89 -11.57
CA GLU A 117 17.43 -22.11 -10.73
C GLU A 117 17.98 -21.88 -9.31
N GLN A 118 18.08 -20.62 -8.86
CA GLN A 118 18.55 -20.31 -7.49
C GLN A 118 17.57 -20.79 -6.43
N ILE A 119 16.25 -20.82 -6.72
CA ILE A 119 15.24 -21.30 -5.79
C ILE A 119 15.34 -22.83 -5.64
N GLU A 120 15.64 -23.56 -6.72
CA GLU A 120 15.89 -24.99 -6.70
C GLU A 120 17.16 -25.30 -5.87
N ALA A 121 18.21 -24.51 -6.04
CA ALA A 121 19.44 -24.68 -5.24
C ALA A 121 19.18 -24.48 -3.73
N ILE A 122 18.36 -23.48 -3.34
CA ILE A 122 17.95 -23.26 -1.95
C ILE A 122 17.19 -24.49 -1.42
N THR A 123 16.29 -25.05 -2.23
CA THR A 123 15.51 -26.24 -1.85
C THR A 123 16.41 -27.48 -1.67
N MET A 124 17.42 -27.64 -2.51
CA MET A 124 18.42 -28.71 -2.37
C MET A 124 19.24 -28.61 -1.08
N LEU A 125 19.42 -27.39 -0.57
CA LEU A 125 20.04 -27.12 0.73
C LEU A 125 19.08 -27.34 1.92
N ARG A 126 17.92 -27.96 1.69
CA ARG A 126 16.87 -28.19 2.70
C ARG A 126 16.32 -26.92 3.37
N THR A 127 16.41 -25.80 2.68
CA THR A 127 15.84 -24.53 3.13
C THR A 127 14.51 -24.31 2.41
N GLU A 128 13.46 -23.99 3.16
CA GLU A 128 12.13 -23.72 2.61
C GLU A 128 12.13 -22.34 1.92
N PRO A 129 11.90 -22.28 0.58
CA PRO A 129 11.95 -21.01 -0.16
C PRO A 129 10.96 -19.97 0.35
N VAL A 130 9.75 -20.41 0.76
CA VAL A 130 8.72 -19.50 1.29
C VAL A 130 9.20 -18.85 2.58
N GLN A 131 9.83 -19.61 3.49
CA GLN A 131 10.35 -19.09 4.74
C GLN A 131 11.48 -18.09 4.51
N TYR A 132 12.39 -18.40 3.61
CA TYR A 132 13.60 -17.59 3.38
C TYR A 132 13.33 -16.35 2.52
N LEU A 133 12.49 -16.46 1.50
CA LEU A 133 12.27 -15.41 0.51
C LEU A 133 11.00 -14.60 0.73
N VAL A 134 9.88 -15.25 1.13
CA VAL A 134 8.58 -14.59 1.23
C VAL A 134 8.38 -13.93 2.58
N VAL A 135 8.75 -14.60 3.68
CA VAL A 135 8.49 -14.10 5.04
C VAL A 135 9.12 -12.72 5.30
N PRO A 136 10.41 -12.45 4.98
CA PRO A 136 11.00 -11.12 5.20
C PRO A 136 10.30 -10.04 4.38
N ARG A 137 9.92 -10.33 3.13
CA ARG A 137 9.21 -9.40 2.23
C ARG A 137 7.81 -9.06 2.75
N LEU A 138 7.09 -10.09 3.22
CA LEU A 138 5.76 -9.92 3.80
C LEU A 138 5.80 -9.06 5.06
N LEU A 139 6.72 -9.35 5.98
CA LEU A 139 6.87 -8.57 7.21
C LEU A 139 7.27 -7.13 6.94
N SER A 140 8.17 -6.91 5.99
CA SER A 140 8.57 -5.56 5.62
C SER A 140 7.39 -4.74 5.10
N MET A 141 6.53 -5.32 4.26
CA MET A 141 5.34 -4.64 3.74
C MET A 141 4.29 -4.37 4.81
N VAL A 142 4.06 -5.31 5.72
CA VAL A 142 3.13 -5.13 6.86
C VAL A 142 3.56 -3.98 7.77
N ILE A 143 4.86 -3.79 7.95
CA ILE A 143 5.41 -2.71 8.79
C ILE A 143 5.46 -1.38 8.02
N MET A 144 5.93 -1.41 6.77
CA MET A 144 6.20 -0.18 6.01
C MET A 144 4.98 0.44 5.37
N SER A 145 3.96 -0.35 4.98
CA SER A 145 2.75 0.21 4.36
C SER A 145 1.98 1.16 5.28
N PRO A 146 1.71 0.87 6.57
CA PRO A 146 1.06 1.84 7.45
C PRO A 146 1.93 3.07 7.74
N ILE A 147 3.24 2.91 7.85
CA ILE A 147 4.16 4.04 8.04
C ILE A 147 4.10 4.98 6.83
N GLN A 148 4.17 4.44 5.62
CA GLN A 148 4.08 5.24 4.40
C GLN A 148 2.71 5.88 4.20
N CYS A 149 1.63 5.20 4.59
CA CYS A 149 0.29 5.75 4.56
C CYS A 149 0.14 6.95 5.51
N LEU A 150 0.71 6.87 6.73
CA LEU A 150 0.75 7.99 7.66
C LEU A 150 1.56 9.17 7.12
N LEU A 151 2.70 8.91 6.50
CA LEU A 151 3.52 9.95 5.88
C LEU A 151 2.79 10.60 4.71
N PHE A 152 2.13 9.79 3.87
CA PHE A 152 1.28 10.29 2.77
C PHE A 152 0.19 11.24 3.29
N LEU A 153 -0.58 10.79 4.29
CA LEU A 153 -1.64 11.61 4.89
C LEU A 153 -1.08 12.92 5.45
N SER A 154 0.05 12.85 6.17
CA SER A 154 0.68 14.02 6.79
C SER A 154 1.05 15.08 5.75
N VAL A 155 1.76 14.70 4.68
CA VAL A 155 2.16 15.65 3.63
C VAL A 155 0.97 16.15 2.80
N ALA A 156 -0.06 15.31 2.62
CA ALA A 156 -1.28 15.70 1.93
C ALA A 156 -2.05 16.79 2.70
N LEU A 157 -2.16 16.65 4.03
CA LEU A 157 -2.80 17.68 4.88
C LEU A 157 -1.99 18.98 4.92
N TRP A 158 -0.66 18.88 5.02
CA TRP A 158 0.20 20.06 4.99
C TRP A 158 0.11 20.81 3.66
N SER A 159 0.16 20.11 2.54
CA SER A 159 0.01 20.73 1.23
C SER A 159 -1.37 21.35 1.06
N GLY A 160 -2.43 20.67 1.47
CA GLY A 160 -3.80 21.18 1.45
C GLY A 160 -3.97 22.45 2.29
N GLN A 161 -3.40 22.49 3.50
CA GLN A 161 -3.42 23.68 4.35
C GLN A 161 -2.74 24.88 3.69
N ILE A 162 -1.55 24.69 3.08
CA ILE A 162 -0.83 25.78 2.41
C ILE A 162 -1.69 26.36 1.27
N TRP A 163 -2.27 25.51 0.43
CA TRP A 163 -3.13 25.95 -0.67
C TRP A 163 -4.42 26.60 -0.20
N SER A 164 -5.06 26.11 0.87
CA SER A 164 -6.23 26.76 1.47
C SER A 164 -5.92 28.17 1.97
N THR A 165 -4.74 28.37 2.54
CA THR A 165 -4.34 29.70 3.05
C THR A 165 -4.05 30.67 1.90
N ILE A 166 -3.34 30.24 0.86
CA ILE A 166 -2.92 31.12 -0.26
C ILE A 166 -4.12 31.50 -1.14
N PHE A 167 -4.95 30.56 -1.55
CA PHE A 167 -5.98 30.77 -2.56
C PHE A 167 -7.37 31.06 -1.97
N TYR A 168 -7.72 30.46 -0.85
CA TYR A 168 -9.04 30.60 -0.22
C TYR A 168 -9.03 31.47 1.03
N LYS A 169 -7.85 32.01 1.40
CA LYS A 169 -7.66 32.91 2.56
C LYS A 169 -8.15 32.28 3.88
N VAL A 170 -8.14 30.97 3.99
CA VAL A 170 -8.48 30.25 5.22
C VAL A 170 -7.27 30.29 6.17
N PRO A 171 -7.38 30.88 7.36
CA PRO A 171 -6.28 30.92 8.31
C PRO A 171 -5.85 29.49 8.71
N PRO A 172 -4.54 29.22 8.90
CA PRO A 172 -4.05 27.90 9.31
C PRO A 172 -4.72 27.37 10.58
N ILE A 173 -5.01 28.27 11.54
CA ILE A 173 -5.66 27.89 12.79
C ILE A 173 -7.07 27.35 12.55
N VAL A 174 -7.85 27.94 11.64
CA VAL A 174 -9.20 27.49 11.28
C VAL A 174 -9.13 26.12 10.61
N PHE A 175 -8.20 25.95 9.68
CA PHE A 175 -7.98 24.67 9.00
C PHE A 175 -7.69 23.54 10.01
N TRP A 176 -6.70 23.70 10.89
CA TRP A 176 -6.33 22.67 11.86
C TRP A 176 -7.38 22.47 12.97
N THR A 177 -8.13 23.51 13.33
CA THR A 177 -9.27 23.37 14.26
C THR A 177 -10.36 22.52 13.62
N SER A 178 -10.68 22.72 12.35
CA SER A 178 -11.63 21.91 11.61
C SER A 178 -11.19 20.44 11.53
N VAL A 179 -9.90 20.15 11.30
CA VAL A 179 -9.37 18.79 11.33
C VAL A 179 -9.61 18.09 12.67
N ARG A 180 -9.47 18.82 13.80
CA ARG A 180 -9.53 18.27 15.16
C ARG A 180 -10.93 18.23 15.75
N SER A 181 -11.72 19.26 15.52
CA SER A 181 -13.00 19.51 16.24
C SER A 181 -14.06 20.18 15.39
N GLY A 182 -13.99 20.13 14.05
CA GLY A 182 -15.04 20.56 13.14
C GLY A 182 -16.26 19.65 13.16
N ASN A 183 -17.34 20.03 12.44
CA ASN A 183 -18.51 19.17 12.25
C ASN A 183 -18.12 17.86 11.54
N VAL A 184 -17.15 17.95 10.63
CA VAL A 184 -16.48 16.79 10.00
C VAL A 184 -15.04 16.82 10.46
N SER A 185 -14.68 16.06 11.46
CA SER A 185 -13.34 16.02 12.05
C SER A 185 -12.72 14.63 11.93
N LEU A 186 -11.38 14.61 11.87
CA LEU A 186 -10.63 13.35 11.83
C LEU A 186 -10.69 12.66 13.20
N THR A 187 -11.32 11.51 13.25
CA THR A 187 -11.52 10.72 14.48
C THR A 187 -10.42 9.66 14.63
N SER A 188 -10.17 9.22 15.85
CA SER A 188 -9.26 8.09 16.10
C SER A 188 -9.72 6.81 15.37
N ALA A 189 -11.01 6.62 15.19
CA ALA A 189 -11.57 5.51 14.40
C ALA A 189 -11.15 5.57 12.93
N ASP A 190 -11.12 6.77 12.32
CA ASP A 190 -10.70 6.95 10.92
C ASP A 190 -9.22 6.60 10.74
N LEU A 191 -8.36 7.03 11.68
CA LEU A 191 -6.94 6.68 11.67
C LEU A 191 -6.73 5.18 11.86
N THR A 192 -7.47 4.55 12.77
CA THR A 192 -7.40 3.10 12.98
C THR A 192 -7.85 2.34 11.74
N ALA A 193 -8.94 2.75 11.12
CA ALA A 193 -9.43 2.16 9.87
C ALA A 193 -8.40 2.29 8.74
N MET A 194 -7.78 3.47 8.59
CA MET A 194 -6.69 3.72 7.65
C MET A 194 -5.50 2.76 7.86
N LEU A 195 -5.07 2.58 9.12
CA LEU A 195 -3.98 1.67 9.46
C LEU A 195 -4.34 0.21 9.17
N ILE A 196 -5.55 -0.21 9.50
CA ILE A 196 -6.03 -1.57 9.18
C ILE A 196 -6.03 -1.79 7.66
N LYS A 197 -6.59 -0.87 6.88
CA LYS A 197 -6.57 -0.94 5.41
C LYS A 197 -5.15 -1.05 4.87
N SER A 198 -4.24 -0.20 5.35
CA SER A 198 -2.84 -0.19 4.87
C SER A 198 -2.10 -1.48 5.18
N VAL A 199 -2.30 -2.09 6.37
CA VAL A 199 -1.72 -3.39 6.73
C VAL A 199 -2.25 -4.49 5.81
N VAL A 200 -3.57 -4.55 5.60
CA VAL A 200 -4.19 -5.54 4.71
C VAL A 200 -3.68 -5.38 3.28
N PHE A 201 -3.58 -4.16 2.78
CA PHE A 201 -3.03 -3.91 1.44
C PHE A 201 -1.56 -4.32 1.34
N GLY A 202 -0.74 -4.00 2.35
CA GLY A 202 0.66 -4.44 2.41
C GLY A 202 0.81 -5.97 2.36
N LEU A 203 -0.06 -6.70 3.07
CA LEU A 203 -0.14 -8.16 3.02
C LEU A 203 -0.47 -8.65 1.59
N LEU A 204 -1.52 -8.12 0.98
CA LEU A 204 -1.95 -8.52 -0.36
C LEU A 204 -0.88 -8.25 -1.41
N ILE A 205 -0.27 -7.06 -1.38
CA ILE A 205 0.79 -6.65 -2.30
C ILE A 205 1.95 -7.66 -2.24
N SER A 206 2.44 -7.97 -1.04
CA SER A 206 3.59 -8.84 -0.87
C SER A 206 3.31 -10.29 -1.27
N ILE A 207 2.15 -10.83 -0.89
CA ILE A 207 1.78 -12.22 -1.17
C ILE A 207 1.60 -12.44 -2.67
N ILE A 208 0.86 -11.56 -3.35
CA ILE A 208 0.61 -11.68 -4.79
C ILE A 208 1.92 -11.50 -5.58
N ALA A 209 2.73 -10.50 -5.23
CA ALA A 209 4.00 -10.28 -5.91
C ALA A 209 4.96 -11.47 -5.77
N CYS A 210 5.05 -12.05 -4.58
CA CYS A 210 5.89 -13.22 -4.34
C CYS A 210 5.36 -14.47 -5.07
N GLU A 211 4.04 -14.68 -5.11
CA GLU A 211 3.44 -15.79 -5.86
C GLU A 211 3.80 -15.71 -7.33
N TYR A 212 3.60 -14.55 -7.96
CA TYR A 212 3.93 -14.37 -9.36
C TYR A 212 5.42 -14.61 -9.65
N GLY A 213 6.30 -14.13 -8.78
CA GLY A 213 7.74 -14.36 -8.91
C GLY A 213 8.11 -15.85 -8.79
N LEU A 214 7.63 -16.52 -7.74
CA LEU A 214 7.92 -17.95 -7.48
C LEU A 214 7.35 -18.89 -8.53
N THR A 215 6.26 -18.52 -9.20
CA THR A 215 5.58 -19.34 -10.21
C THR A 215 5.98 -19.00 -11.64
N THR A 216 6.93 -18.09 -11.85
CA THR A 216 7.45 -17.74 -13.17
C THR A 216 8.06 -18.98 -13.84
N LYS A 217 7.66 -19.24 -15.10
CA LYS A 217 8.14 -20.37 -15.90
C LYS A 217 8.68 -19.87 -17.22
N GLY A 218 9.83 -20.36 -17.61
CA GLY A 218 10.46 -20.02 -18.90
C GLY A 218 11.72 -19.18 -18.69
N GLY A 219 11.94 -18.18 -19.55
CA GLY A 219 13.16 -17.39 -19.57
C GLY A 219 12.96 -15.93 -19.11
N PRO A 220 13.95 -15.06 -19.36
CA PRO A 220 13.92 -13.65 -18.94
C PRO A 220 12.70 -12.86 -19.46
N LYS A 221 12.15 -13.22 -20.62
CA LYS A 221 10.95 -12.57 -21.17
C LYS A 221 9.71 -12.82 -20.28
N GLU A 222 9.60 -14.01 -19.74
CA GLU A 222 8.50 -14.40 -18.87
C GLU A 222 8.57 -13.76 -17.49
N VAL A 223 9.75 -13.34 -17.03
CA VAL A 223 9.91 -12.52 -15.82
C VAL A 223 9.19 -11.17 -16.01
N GLY A 224 9.34 -10.53 -17.17
CA GLY A 224 8.63 -9.28 -17.49
C GLY A 224 7.10 -9.46 -17.52
N THR A 225 6.59 -10.55 -18.11
CA THR A 225 5.15 -10.81 -18.14
C THR A 225 4.59 -11.15 -16.75
N SER A 226 5.32 -11.91 -15.94
CA SER A 226 4.97 -12.21 -14.55
C SER A 226 4.94 -10.94 -13.70
N THR A 227 5.91 -10.04 -13.87
CA THR A 227 5.96 -8.76 -13.17
C THR A 227 4.76 -7.88 -13.49
N THR A 228 4.42 -7.74 -14.78
CA THR A 228 3.21 -7.00 -15.19
C THR A 228 1.95 -7.66 -14.67
N GLY A 229 1.85 -8.97 -14.73
CA GLY A 229 0.72 -9.74 -14.20
C GLY A 229 0.57 -9.56 -12.69
N ALA A 230 1.67 -9.55 -11.93
CA ALA A 230 1.67 -9.29 -10.50
C ALA A 230 1.08 -7.90 -10.17
N VAL A 231 1.51 -6.85 -10.88
CA VAL A 231 1.01 -5.48 -10.69
C VAL A 231 -0.48 -5.40 -10.95
N VAL A 232 -0.95 -5.89 -12.11
CA VAL A 232 -2.37 -5.86 -12.48
C VAL A 232 -3.22 -6.63 -11.48
N MET A 233 -2.80 -7.85 -11.12
CA MET A 233 -3.51 -8.67 -10.15
C MET A 233 -3.60 -8.00 -8.78
N THR A 234 -2.51 -7.42 -8.32
CA THR A 234 -2.45 -6.70 -7.04
C THR A 234 -3.38 -5.50 -7.05
N LEU A 235 -3.33 -4.64 -8.08
CA LEU A 235 -4.20 -3.47 -8.17
C LEU A 235 -5.69 -3.83 -8.14
N VAL A 236 -6.10 -4.84 -8.91
CA VAL A 236 -7.49 -5.32 -8.92
C VAL A 236 -7.88 -5.86 -7.55
N THR A 237 -7.03 -6.68 -6.93
CA THR A 237 -7.34 -7.28 -5.62
C THR A 237 -7.40 -6.23 -4.51
N VAL A 238 -6.47 -5.26 -4.50
CA VAL A 238 -6.48 -4.15 -3.54
C VAL A 238 -7.74 -3.31 -3.71
N SER A 239 -8.14 -2.96 -4.94
CA SER A 239 -9.35 -2.17 -5.19
C SER A 239 -10.62 -2.90 -4.74
N LEU A 240 -10.73 -4.19 -4.98
CA LEU A 240 -11.86 -4.99 -4.51
C LEU A 240 -11.89 -5.12 -2.98
N MET A 241 -10.72 -5.33 -2.38
CA MET A 241 -10.58 -5.40 -0.92
C MET A 241 -10.88 -4.06 -0.26
N ASP A 242 -10.55 -2.94 -0.89
CA ASP A 242 -10.86 -1.60 -0.37
C ASP A 242 -12.38 -1.41 -0.22
N VAL A 243 -13.17 -1.77 -1.23
CA VAL A 243 -14.65 -1.73 -1.15
C VAL A 243 -15.16 -2.57 0.02
N LEU A 244 -14.64 -3.80 0.19
CA LEU A 244 -15.06 -4.68 1.28
C LEU A 244 -14.70 -4.10 2.65
N LEU A 245 -13.47 -3.60 2.80
CA LEU A 245 -13.02 -3.00 4.06
C LEU A 245 -13.78 -1.71 4.38
N THR A 246 -14.07 -0.88 3.39
CA THR A 246 -14.89 0.33 3.58
C THR A 246 -16.28 -0.02 4.10
N GLN A 247 -16.92 -1.04 3.50
CA GLN A 247 -18.25 -1.50 3.94
C GLN A 247 -18.22 -2.07 5.38
N ILE A 248 -17.14 -2.77 5.76
CA ILE A 248 -17.03 -3.36 7.11
C ILE A 248 -16.71 -2.31 8.16
N LEU A 249 -15.88 -1.32 7.83
CA LEU A 249 -15.38 -0.34 8.79
C LEU A 249 -16.30 0.88 8.95
N PHE A 250 -17.09 1.20 7.92
CA PHE A 250 -17.91 2.42 7.86
C PHE A 250 -19.38 2.19 7.48
N GLY A 251 -19.77 0.99 7.06
CA GLY A 251 -21.14 0.59 6.76
C GLY A 251 -21.81 0.01 7.98
#